data_5d471ea8160e22c0765c4a66089b96a4
#
_entry.id   5d471ea8160e22c0765c4a66089b96a4
#
_cell.length_a   1.000
_cell.length_b   1.000
_cell.length_c   1.000
_cell.angle_alpha   90.00
_cell.angle_beta   90.00
_cell.angle_gamma   90.00
#
_symmetry.space_group_name_H-M   'P 1'
#
loop_
_entity.id
_entity.type
_entity.pdbx_description
1 polymer ?
#
loop_
_entity_poly.entity_id
_entity_poly.type
_entity_poly.pdbx_seq_one_letter_code
_entity_poly.pdbx_strand_id
1 'polypeptide(L)'
;MRWKGHQIIRERVETYGIQCDLKSGYLDVAIKPRHIQGLEAEFTELKRHNFPFEIKLLSKQEIRDTIGTNAYIGGLLNMGNGHLHPLNLCIGEAKAAVNLGVTIYEQSPVLRIEKQSKPMVVTEQGSITADFVVLAGNAYHFLEPKLRGIMFPVNSFILATEPLSEDIVCEINPQDLAVCDPNYILEYF
;
A
#
# COMPACT_ATOMS: atom_id res chain seq x y z
N MET A 1 -8.84 -4.75 -11.79
CA MET A 1 -7.39 -4.36 -11.80
C MET A 1 -6.75 -4.36 -10.41
N ARG A 2 -7.38 -3.83 -9.37
CA ARG A 2 -6.77 -3.71 -8.01
C ARG A 2 -6.23 -5.04 -7.48
N TRP A 3 -7.02 -6.08 -7.48
CA TRP A 3 -6.63 -7.36 -6.89
C TRP A 3 -5.50 -8.09 -7.65
N LYS A 4 -5.27 -7.81 -8.93
CA LYS A 4 -4.11 -8.34 -9.65
C LYS A 4 -2.79 -7.76 -9.11
N GLY A 5 -2.79 -6.50 -8.65
CA GLY A 5 -1.64 -5.91 -7.98
C GLY A 5 -1.31 -6.62 -6.66
N HIS A 6 -2.33 -6.91 -5.85
CA HIS A 6 -2.16 -7.68 -4.61
C HIS A 6 -1.63 -9.10 -4.88
N GLN A 7 -2.13 -9.75 -5.91
CA GLN A 7 -1.65 -11.07 -6.32
C GLN A 7 -0.15 -11.01 -6.69
N ILE A 8 0.26 -10.03 -7.50
CA ILE A 8 1.67 -9.86 -7.89
C ILE A 8 2.56 -9.65 -6.65
N ILE A 9 2.13 -8.85 -5.69
CA ILE A 9 2.89 -8.64 -4.44
C ILE A 9 3.02 -9.97 -3.68
N ARG A 10 1.94 -10.72 -3.51
CA ARG A 10 1.97 -12.04 -2.83
C ARG A 10 2.90 -13.01 -3.54
N GLU A 11 2.80 -13.12 -4.86
CA GLU A 11 3.67 -13.97 -5.68
C GLU A 11 5.14 -13.57 -5.53
N ARG A 12 5.47 -12.28 -5.50
CA ARG A 12 6.84 -11.80 -5.29
C ARG A 12 7.35 -12.10 -3.89
N VAL A 13 6.53 -11.83 -2.87
CA VAL A 13 6.87 -12.13 -1.48
C VAL A 13 7.19 -13.60 -1.30
N GLU A 14 6.39 -14.49 -1.87
CA GLU A 14 6.61 -15.93 -1.84
C GLU A 14 7.83 -16.35 -2.67
N THR A 15 7.90 -15.92 -3.93
CA THR A 15 8.96 -16.33 -4.87
C THR A 15 10.36 -15.93 -4.39
N TYR A 16 10.48 -14.74 -3.79
CA TYR A 16 11.78 -14.19 -3.36
C TYR A 16 12.00 -14.28 -1.85
N GLY A 17 11.07 -14.88 -1.10
CA GLY A 17 11.19 -15.04 0.35
C GLY A 17 11.27 -13.72 1.11
N ILE A 18 10.51 -12.70 0.68
CA ILE A 18 10.58 -11.34 1.25
C ILE A 18 9.92 -11.33 2.64
N GLN A 19 10.69 -10.94 3.65
CA GLN A 19 10.22 -10.84 5.03
C GLN A 19 9.63 -9.45 5.28
N CYS A 20 8.38 -9.23 4.89
CA CYS A 20 7.70 -7.95 4.98
C CYS A 20 6.40 -7.99 5.80
N ASP A 21 6.24 -9.00 6.65
CA ASP A 21 5.07 -9.17 7.53
C ASP A 21 3.73 -9.02 6.78
N LEU A 22 3.67 -9.64 5.59
CA LEU A 22 2.46 -9.59 4.76
C LEU A 22 1.33 -10.36 5.44
N LYS A 23 0.27 -9.65 5.79
CA LYS A 23 -0.93 -10.19 6.44
C LYS A 23 -2.17 -9.92 5.60
N SER A 24 -3.10 -10.86 5.62
CA SER A 24 -4.41 -10.71 4.98
C SER A 24 -5.42 -10.21 6.00
N GLY A 25 -6.37 -9.43 5.53
CA GLY A 25 -7.46 -8.90 6.32
C GLY A 25 -7.45 -7.38 6.35
N TYR A 26 -8.53 -6.82 5.84
CA TYR A 26 -8.77 -5.39 5.76
C TYR A 26 -10.22 -5.11 6.13
N LEU A 27 -10.43 -4.11 6.96
CA LEU A 27 -11.72 -3.76 7.49
C LEU A 27 -12.05 -2.30 7.15
N ASP A 28 -12.93 -2.09 6.19
CA ASP A 28 -13.54 -0.80 5.95
C ASP A 28 -14.67 -0.59 6.96
N VAL A 29 -14.58 0.45 7.78
CA VAL A 29 -15.56 0.71 8.84
C VAL A 29 -16.52 1.82 8.49
N ALA A 30 -17.71 1.82 9.10
CA ALA A 30 -18.75 2.81 8.89
C ALA A 30 -19.03 3.61 10.16
N ILE A 31 -19.05 4.94 10.05
CA ILE A 31 -19.35 5.88 11.15
C ILE A 31 -20.78 6.43 11.02
N LYS A 32 -21.33 6.48 9.81
CA LYS A 32 -22.62 7.05 9.50
C LYS A 32 -23.44 6.09 8.63
N PRO A 33 -24.79 6.14 8.68
CA PRO A 33 -25.64 5.25 7.87
C PRO A 33 -25.35 5.28 6.36
N ARG A 34 -25.00 6.43 5.80
CA ARG A 34 -24.60 6.53 4.39
C ARG A 34 -23.35 5.71 4.04
N HIS A 35 -22.46 5.48 5.00
CA HIS A 35 -21.27 4.67 4.80
C HIS A 35 -21.63 3.19 4.68
N ILE A 36 -22.64 2.72 5.46
CA ILE A 36 -23.17 1.36 5.34
C ILE A 36 -23.66 1.10 3.92
N GLN A 37 -24.44 2.02 3.34
CA GLN A 37 -24.94 1.89 1.96
C GLN A 37 -23.78 1.76 0.95
N GLY A 38 -22.69 2.50 1.16
CA GLY A 38 -21.48 2.39 0.32
C GLY A 38 -20.83 1.01 0.43
N LEU A 39 -20.67 0.50 1.65
CA LEU A 39 -20.08 -0.83 1.89
C LEU A 39 -20.96 -1.96 1.35
N GLU A 40 -22.28 -1.86 1.46
CA GLU A 40 -23.25 -2.81 0.88
C GLU A 40 -23.16 -2.83 -0.66
N ALA A 41 -23.02 -1.65 -1.28
CA ALA A 41 -22.82 -1.55 -2.72
C ALA A 41 -21.50 -2.20 -3.15
N GLU A 42 -20.39 -1.94 -2.42
CA GLU A 42 -19.10 -2.56 -2.68
C GLU A 42 -19.16 -4.08 -2.49
N PHE A 43 -19.74 -4.56 -1.43
CA PHE A 43 -19.94 -5.99 -1.17
C PHE A 43 -20.69 -6.65 -2.34
N THR A 44 -21.77 -6.04 -2.79
CA THR A 44 -22.58 -6.55 -3.90
C THR A 44 -21.77 -6.59 -5.20
N GLU A 45 -20.98 -5.57 -5.47
CA GLU A 45 -20.12 -5.49 -6.64
C GLU A 45 -19.01 -6.55 -6.61
N LEU A 46 -18.35 -6.76 -5.48
CA LEU A 46 -17.36 -7.81 -5.30
C LEU A 46 -17.97 -9.20 -5.52
N LYS A 47 -19.17 -9.45 -4.97
CA LYS A 47 -19.90 -10.72 -5.19
C LYS A 47 -20.25 -10.92 -6.66
N ARG A 48 -20.74 -9.87 -7.33
CA ARG A 48 -21.08 -9.90 -8.77
C ARG A 48 -19.88 -10.29 -9.66
N HIS A 49 -18.68 -9.84 -9.26
CA HIS A 49 -17.43 -10.14 -9.96
C HIS A 49 -16.74 -11.43 -9.50
N ASN A 50 -17.41 -12.29 -8.72
CA ASN A 50 -16.85 -13.53 -8.19
C ASN A 50 -15.50 -13.30 -7.50
N PHE A 51 -15.43 -12.27 -6.62
CA PHE A 51 -14.21 -11.99 -5.86
C PHE A 51 -13.76 -13.24 -5.10
N PRO A 52 -12.50 -13.68 -5.26
CA PRO A 52 -12.09 -15.04 -4.86
C PRO A 52 -11.76 -15.17 -3.36
N PHE A 53 -11.80 -14.07 -2.62
CA PHE A 53 -11.52 -14.09 -1.19
C PHE A 53 -12.79 -13.92 -0.36
N GLU A 54 -12.69 -14.29 0.90
CA GLU A 54 -13.77 -14.05 1.85
C GLU A 54 -14.03 -12.56 2.01
N ILE A 55 -15.32 -12.19 1.92
CA ILE A 55 -15.82 -10.86 2.25
C ILE A 55 -17.07 -11.00 3.10
N LYS A 56 -17.20 -10.13 4.11
CA LYS A 56 -18.31 -10.18 5.05
C LYS A 56 -18.73 -8.76 5.47
N LEU A 57 -20.02 -8.47 5.36
CA LEU A 57 -20.59 -7.29 6.02
C LEU A 57 -20.74 -7.59 7.51
N LEU A 58 -20.22 -6.69 8.33
CA LEU A 58 -20.27 -6.80 9.78
C LEU A 58 -21.25 -5.79 10.36
N SER A 59 -22.11 -6.26 11.25
CA SER A 59 -22.98 -5.43 12.08
C SER A 59 -22.18 -4.66 13.13
N LYS A 60 -22.83 -3.70 13.80
CA LYS A 60 -22.21 -2.94 14.89
C LYS A 60 -21.66 -3.85 16.00
N GLN A 61 -22.41 -4.93 16.36
CA GLN A 61 -21.96 -5.86 17.39
C GLN A 61 -20.74 -6.65 16.92
N GLU A 62 -20.75 -7.17 15.67
CA GLU A 62 -19.63 -7.90 15.12
C GLU A 62 -18.38 -7.05 15.01
N ILE A 63 -18.49 -5.75 14.64
CA ILE A 63 -17.35 -4.82 14.65
C ILE A 63 -16.74 -4.69 16.03
N ARG A 64 -17.59 -4.50 17.06
CA ARG A 64 -17.14 -4.41 18.45
C ARG A 64 -16.37 -5.66 18.88
N ASP A 65 -16.84 -6.82 18.48
CA ASP A 65 -16.20 -8.10 18.81
C ASP A 65 -14.92 -8.34 17.98
N THR A 66 -14.76 -7.64 16.85
CA THR A 66 -13.61 -7.76 15.94
C THR A 66 -12.48 -6.80 16.32
N ILE A 67 -12.78 -5.55 16.67
CA ILE A 67 -11.77 -4.49 16.91
C ILE A 67 -12.02 -3.71 18.21
N GLY A 68 -12.62 -4.29 19.21
CA GLY A 68 -12.68 -3.77 20.59
C GLY A 68 -13.23 -2.36 20.77
N THR A 69 -14.01 -1.80 19.84
CA THR A 69 -14.50 -0.43 19.90
C THR A 69 -15.99 -0.29 19.60
N ASN A 70 -16.60 0.74 20.17
CA ASN A 70 -17.99 1.13 19.90
C ASN A 70 -18.11 2.31 18.89
N ALA A 71 -17.02 2.79 18.35
CA ALA A 71 -16.97 3.98 17.48
C ALA A 71 -17.69 3.76 16.14
N TYR A 72 -17.77 2.51 15.68
CA TYR A 72 -18.28 2.17 14.36
C TYR A 72 -19.64 1.48 14.42
N ILE A 73 -20.44 1.69 13.37
CA ILE A 73 -21.81 1.16 13.28
C ILE A 73 -21.95 -0.05 12.37
N GLY A 74 -20.85 -0.46 11.72
CA GLY A 74 -20.74 -1.61 10.84
C GLY A 74 -19.48 -1.54 10.02
N GLY A 75 -19.23 -2.53 9.15
CA GLY A 75 -18.05 -2.57 8.28
C GLY A 75 -18.12 -3.64 7.22
N LEU A 76 -17.10 -3.64 6.36
CA LEU A 76 -16.86 -4.67 5.34
C LEU A 76 -15.48 -5.30 5.59
N LEU A 77 -15.46 -6.54 6.04
CA LEU A 77 -14.25 -7.35 6.11
C LEU A 77 -13.91 -7.88 4.72
N ASN A 78 -12.65 -7.76 4.33
CA ASN A 78 -12.12 -8.22 3.04
C ASN A 78 -10.77 -8.93 3.23
N MET A 79 -10.77 -10.25 3.11
CA MET A 79 -9.56 -11.07 3.30
C MET A 79 -8.63 -11.09 2.08
N GLY A 80 -9.05 -10.50 0.95
CA GLY A 80 -8.20 -10.31 -0.23
C GLY A 80 -7.27 -9.11 -0.15
N ASN A 81 -7.60 -8.13 0.70
CA ASN A 81 -6.76 -7.01 1.06
C ASN A 81 -5.92 -7.36 2.31
N GLY A 82 -5.06 -6.44 2.73
CA GLY A 82 -4.23 -6.65 3.91
C GLY A 82 -3.21 -5.55 4.09
N HIS A 83 -2.23 -5.80 4.94
CA HIS A 83 -1.15 -4.87 5.21
C HIS A 83 0.21 -5.58 5.22
N LEU A 84 1.26 -4.79 5.19
CA LEU A 84 2.63 -5.26 5.21
C LEU A 84 3.57 -4.15 5.69
N HIS A 85 4.81 -4.50 5.98
CA HIS A 85 5.86 -3.53 6.28
C HIS A 85 6.46 -2.99 4.96
N PRO A 86 6.14 -1.74 4.54
CA PRO A 86 6.45 -1.25 3.20
C PRO A 86 7.96 -1.12 2.93
N LEU A 87 8.76 -0.74 3.94
CA LEU A 87 10.21 -0.66 3.80
C LEU A 87 10.82 -2.05 3.61
N ASN A 88 10.36 -3.05 4.35
CA ASN A 88 10.87 -4.42 4.20
C ASN A 88 10.50 -5.00 2.83
N LEU A 89 9.32 -4.69 2.30
CA LEU A 89 8.96 -5.05 0.94
C LEU A 89 9.93 -4.40 -0.07
N CYS A 90 10.15 -3.10 0.04
CA CYS A 90 11.07 -2.37 -0.84
C CYS A 90 12.51 -2.96 -0.80
N ILE A 91 13.04 -3.21 0.38
CA ILE A 91 14.38 -3.83 0.56
C ILE A 91 14.40 -5.24 -0.05
N GLY A 92 13.35 -6.02 0.16
CA GLY A 92 13.24 -7.37 -0.38
C GLY A 92 13.18 -7.38 -1.91
N GLU A 93 12.38 -6.50 -2.51
CA GLU A 93 12.32 -6.34 -3.97
C GLU A 93 13.66 -5.86 -4.56
N ALA A 94 14.35 -4.93 -3.89
CA ALA A 94 15.67 -4.49 -4.31
C ALA A 94 16.70 -5.64 -4.30
N LYS A 95 16.72 -6.46 -3.24
CA LYS A 95 17.56 -7.66 -3.17
C LYS A 95 17.24 -8.65 -4.28
N ALA A 96 15.95 -8.89 -4.52
CA ALA A 96 15.50 -9.77 -5.61
C ALA A 96 15.96 -9.24 -6.98
N ALA A 97 15.86 -7.95 -7.22
CA ALA A 97 16.32 -7.32 -8.46
C ALA A 97 17.83 -7.49 -8.67
N VAL A 98 18.63 -7.27 -7.62
CA VAL A 98 20.09 -7.48 -7.69
C VAL A 98 20.41 -8.94 -8.00
N ASN A 99 19.73 -9.89 -7.39
CA ASN A 99 19.91 -11.34 -7.66
C ASN A 99 19.54 -11.70 -9.11
N LEU A 100 18.68 -10.93 -9.75
CA LEU A 100 18.30 -11.06 -11.16
C LEU A 100 19.25 -10.31 -12.10
N GLY A 101 20.32 -9.70 -11.59
CA GLY A 101 21.36 -9.02 -12.39
C GLY A 101 21.13 -7.52 -12.57
N VAL A 102 20.19 -6.91 -11.85
CA VAL A 102 20.01 -5.46 -11.85
C VAL A 102 21.11 -4.79 -11.02
N THR A 103 21.73 -3.75 -11.56
CA THR A 103 22.68 -2.91 -10.81
C THR A 103 21.92 -1.74 -10.17
N ILE A 104 22.04 -1.59 -8.85
CA ILE A 104 21.47 -0.48 -8.10
C ILE A 104 22.59 0.45 -7.65
N TYR A 105 22.46 1.72 -7.96
CA TYR A 105 23.37 2.79 -7.54
C TYR A 105 22.70 3.65 -6.48
N GLU A 106 23.05 3.41 -5.23
CA GLU A 106 22.62 4.25 -4.11
C GLU A 106 23.47 5.51 -4.00
N GLN A 107 22.98 6.51 -3.28
CA GLN A 107 23.68 7.81 -3.09
C GLN A 107 24.17 8.46 -4.39
N SER A 108 23.44 8.21 -5.47
CA SER A 108 23.78 8.65 -6.82
C SER A 108 22.66 9.54 -7.38
N PRO A 109 22.47 10.75 -6.84
CA PRO A 109 21.41 11.65 -7.29
C PRO A 109 21.60 12.00 -8.77
N VAL A 110 20.53 11.85 -9.53
CA VAL A 110 20.52 12.22 -10.94
C VAL A 110 20.43 13.73 -11.06
N LEU A 111 21.42 14.34 -11.74
CA LEU A 111 21.49 15.79 -11.94
C LEU A 111 20.67 16.23 -13.16
N ARG A 112 20.72 15.45 -14.24
CA ARG A 112 19.98 15.73 -15.47
C ARG A 112 19.82 14.47 -16.34
N ILE A 113 18.88 14.54 -17.26
CA ILE A 113 18.69 13.55 -18.32
C ILE A 113 18.90 14.25 -19.65
N GLU A 114 19.88 13.80 -20.40
CA GLU A 114 20.15 14.29 -21.76
C GLU A 114 19.33 13.49 -22.77
N LYS A 115 18.45 14.21 -23.49
CA LYS A 115 17.55 13.63 -24.49
C LYS A 115 18.27 13.55 -25.84
N GLN A 116 18.90 12.43 -26.08
CA GLN A 116 19.57 12.08 -27.32
C GLN A 116 18.85 10.89 -27.98
N SER A 117 19.40 10.36 -29.08
CA SER A 117 18.89 9.14 -29.73
C SER A 117 18.79 7.96 -28.74
N LYS A 118 19.77 7.88 -27.84
CA LYS A 118 19.72 7.06 -26.62
C LYS A 118 19.83 8.00 -25.43
N PRO A 119 18.82 8.04 -24.54
CA PRO A 119 18.86 8.94 -23.40
C PRO A 119 20.02 8.61 -22.45
N MET A 120 20.65 9.65 -21.90
CA MET A 120 21.74 9.53 -20.96
C MET A 120 21.37 10.16 -19.62
N VAL A 121 21.49 9.37 -18.57
CA VAL A 121 21.30 9.80 -17.17
C VAL A 121 22.66 10.22 -16.62
N VAL A 122 22.76 11.42 -16.04
CA VAL A 122 24.01 11.99 -15.55
C VAL A 122 23.92 12.20 -14.04
N THR A 123 24.92 11.72 -13.31
CA THR A 123 25.17 11.96 -11.88
C THR A 123 26.49 12.72 -11.69
N GLU A 124 26.86 13.06 -10.46
CA GLU A 124 28.18 13.63 -10.16
C GLU A 124 29.33 12.67 -10.44
N GLN A 125 29.08 11.38 -10.28
CA GLN A 125 30.12 10.33 -10.34
C GLN A 125 30.24 9.67 -11.72
N GLY A 126 29.29 9.94 -12.65
CA GLY A 126 29.33 9.32 -13.95
C GLY A 126 28.01 9.45 -14.72
N SER A 127 27.90 8.70 -15.79
CA SER A 127 26.69 8.70 -16.62
C SER A 127 26.36 7.30 -17.14
N ILE A 128 25.09 7.07 -17.41
CA ILE A 128 24.57 5.82 -17.98
C ILE A 128 23.73 6.16 -19.22
N THR A 129 24.04 5.51 -20.33
CA THR A 129 23.23 5.57 -21.55
C THR A 129 22.34 4.32 -21.60
N ALA A 130 21.06 4.50 -21.89
CA ALA A 130 20.09 3.40 -21.95
C ALA A 130 19.14 3.58 -23.16
N ASP A 131 18.48 2.52 -23.56
CA ASP A 131 17.44 2.61 -24.59
C ASP A 131 16.17 3.29 -24.05
N PHE A 132 15.87 3.10 -22.75
CA PHE A 132 14.73 3.69 -22.06
C PHE A 132 15.14 4.19 -20.68
N VAL A 133 14.51 5.29 -20.24
CA VAL A 133 14.64 5.83 -18.88
C VAL A 133 13.24 5.96 -18.29
N VAL A 134 13.03 5.34 -17.13
CA VAL A 134 11.78 5.44 -16.37
C VAL A 134 11.99 6.38 -15.18
N LEU A 135 11.17 7.41 -15.08
CA LEU A 135 11.14 8.32 -13.94
C LEU A 135 10.15 7.77 -12.90
N ALA A 136 10.66 7.22 -11.82
CA ALA A 136 9.89 6.65 -10.72
C ALA A 136 10.15 7.39 -9.40
N GLY A 137 10.38 8.70 -9.45
CA GLY A 137 10.73 9.57 -8.33
C GLY A 137 9.53 10.15 -7.59
N ASN A 138 8.35 9.54 -7.68
CA ASN A 138 7.12 10.03 -7.07
C ASN A 138 6.82 11.50 -7.48
N ALA A 139 6.42 12.37 -6.55
CA ALA A 139 6.18 13.79 -6.80
C ALA A 139 7.47 14.62 -7.03
N TYR A 140 8.64 14.02 -6.86
CA TYR A 140 9.95 14.65 -7.03
C TYR A 140 10.45 14.54 -8.48
N HIS A 141 9.75 15.19 -9.41
CA HIS A 141 9.97 15.08 -10.86
C HIS A 141 10.76 16.26 -11.45
N PHE A 142 11.74 16.76 -10.71
CA PHE A 142 12.53 17.95 -11.09
C PHE A 142 13.34 17.76 -12.38
N LEU A 143 13.62 16.51 -12.77
CA LEU A 143 14.39 16.14 -13.94
C LEU A 143 13.62 16.31 -15.27
N GLU A 144 12.29 16.40 -15.23
CA GLU A 144 11.44 16.58 -16.41
C GLU A 144 10.58 17.85 -16.28
N PRO A 145 11.01 18.96 -16.90
CA PRO A 145 10.31 20.24 -16.79
C PRO A 145 8.84 20.20 -17.22
N LYS A 146 8.48 19.30 -18.14
CA LYS A 146 7.09 19.14 -18.62
C LYS A 146 6.14 18.63 -17.53
N LEU A 147 6.66 18.02 -16.48
CA LEU A 147 5.86 17.53 -15.36
C LEU A 147 5.66 18.59 -14.26
N ARG A 148 6.28 19.75 -14.41
CA ARG A 148 6.14 20.86 -13.44
C ARG A 148 4.68 21.31 -13.35
N GLY A 149 4.15 21.34 -12.14
CA GLY A 149 2.76 21.79 -11.88
C GLY A 149 1.67 20.77 -12.21
N ILE A 150 2.03 19.58 -12.72
CA ILE A 150 1.05 18.49 -12.95
C ILE A 150 0.73 17.76 -11.65
N MET A 151 1.72 17.63 -10.77
CA MET A 151 1.58 17.02 -9.46
C MET A 151 2.11 17.93 -8.37
N PHE A 152 1.48 17.89 -7.21
CA PHE A 152 1.98 18.51 -5.99
C PHE A 152 1.93 17.49 -4.84
N PRO A 153 2.95 17.46 -3.98
CA PRO A 153 2.98 16.57 -2.84
C PRO A 153 2.00 17.04 -1.76
N VAL A 154 1.28 16.10 -1.17
CA VAL A 154 0.49 16.31 0.03
C VAL A 154 1.00 15.35 1.08
N ASN A 155 1.38 15.88 2.24
CA ASN A 155 1.86 15.06 3.34
C ASN A 155 0.69 14.45 4.11
N SER A 156 0.79 13.17 4.40
CA SER A 156 0.04 12.50 5.45
C SER A 156 1.00 12.12 6.59
N PHE A 157 0.46 11.92 7.78
CA PHE A 157 1.26 11.63 8.95
C PHE A 157 0.80 10.31 9.56
N ILE A 158 1.76 9.48 9.94
CA ILE A 158 1.54 8.22 10.64
C ILE A 158 2.16 8.35 12.03
N LEU A 159 1.40 7.97 13.04
CA LEU A 159 1.90 7.82 14.40
C LEU A 159 2.18 6.33 14.64
N ALA A 160 3.35 6.04 15.16
CA ALA A 160 3.66 4.71 15.68
C ALA A 160 3.70 4.79 17.19
N THR A 161 3.05 3.84 17.85
CA THR A 161 3.15 3.66 19.30
C THR A 161 4.43 2.91 19.67
N GLU A 162 4.75 2.86 20.93
CA GLU A 162 5.63 1.80 21.44
C GLU A 162 4.97 0.43 21.24
N PRO A 163 5.71 -0.66 21.27
CA PRO A 163 5.14 -2.00 21.21
C PRO A 163 4.11 -2.20 22.32
N LEU A 164 2.88 -2.56 21.94
CA LEU A 164 1.80 -2.80 22.89
C LEU A 164 1.94 -4.21 23.51
N SER A 165 1.43 -4.37 24.74
CA SER A 165 1.33 -5.70 25.34
C SER A 165 0.34 -6.59 24.60
N GLU A 166 0.53 -7.90 24.67
CA GLU A 166 -0.37 -8.88 24.04
C GLU A 166 -1.82 -8.72 24.49
N ASP A 167 -2.05 -8.40 25.77
CA ASP A 167 -3.40 -8.17 26.30
C ASP A 167 -4.08 -6.98 25.61
N ILE A 168 -3.35 -5.86 25.41
CA ILE A 168 -3.87 -4.68 24.71
C ILE A 168 -4.14 -4.99 23.25
N VAL A 169 -3.22 -5.69 22.58
CA VAL A 169 -3.40 -6.10 21.17
C VAL A 169 -4.62 -6.98 21.02
N CYS A 170 -4.80 -7.97 21.91
CA CYS A 170 -5.96 -8.85 21.90
C CYS A 170 -7.28 -8.11 22.18
N GLU A 171 -7.26 -7.04 22.96
CA GLU A 171 -8.45 -6.21 23.20
C GLU A 171 -8.80 -5.31 22.01
N ILE A 172 -7.79 -4.69 21.37
CA ILE A 172 -8.00 -3.68 20.34
C ILE A 172 -8.21 -4.31 18.96
N ASN A 173 -7.34 -5.24 18.54
CA ASN A 173 -7.32 -5.80 17.17
C ASN A 173 -6.73 -7.22 17.16
N PRO A 174 -7.42 -8.20 17.74
CA PRO A 174 -6.90 -9.57 17.92
C PRO A 174 -6.61 -10.29 16.62
N GLN A 175 -7.21 -9.86 15.51
CA GLN A 175 -7.01 -10.46 14.19
C GLN A 175 -5.94 -9.76 13.36
N ASP A 176 -5.31 -8.70 13.89
CA ASP A 176 -4.28 -7.92 13.22
C ASP A 176 -4.74 -7.45 11.81
N LEU A 177 -5.93 -6.87 11.76
CA LEU A 177 -6.53 -6.35 10.54
C LEU A 177 -6.02 -4.94 10.27
N ALA A 178 -5.83 -4.58 9.01
CA ALA A 178 -5.77 -3.18 8.64
C ALA A 178 -7.18 -2.57 8.69
N VAL A 179 -7.35 -1.48 9.42
CA VAL A 179 -8.64 -0.81 9.58
C VAL A 179 -8.60 0.56 8.93
N CYS A 180 -9.64 0.92 8.18
CA CYS A 180 -9.74 2.22 7.53
C CYS A 180 -11.16 2.79 7.64
N ASP A 181 -11.26 4.08 7.93
CA ASP A 181 -12.53 4.78 7.94
C ASP A 181 -12.78 5.51 6.61
N PRO A 182 -14.04 5.88 6.31
CA PRO A 182 -14.42 6.53 5.07
C PRO A 182 -14.40 8.07 5.15
N ASN A 183 -13.70 8.65 6.12
CA ASN A 183 -13.58 10.10 6.22
C ASN A 183 -12.71 10.65 5.09
N TYR A 184 -12.88 11.94 4.75
CA TYR A 184 -12.06 12.60 3.73
C TYR A 184 -10.59 12.67 4.15
N ILE A 185 -10.35 12.93 5.43
CA ILE A 185 -9.05 12.70 6.08
C ILE A 185 -9.18 11.32 6.72
N LEU A 186 -8.61 10.33 6.06
CA LEU A 186 -8.70 8.93 6.46
C LEU A 186 -7.99 8.71 7.78
N GLU A 187 -8.67 8.02 8.68
CA GLU A 187 -8.05 7.39 9.84
C GLU A 187 -7.86 5.90 9.52
N TYR A 188 -6.64 5.41 9.66
CA TYR A 188 -6.30 4.01 9.42
C TYR A 188 -5.28 3.51 10.45
N PHE A 189 -5.39 2.25 10.84
CA PHE A 189 -4.53 1.60 11.82
C PHE A 189 -4.49 0.08 11.61
#